data_ee9e8713432c60f1a4625b8e66311773
#
_entry.id   ee9e8713432c60f1a4625b8e66311773
#
_cell.length_a   1.000
_cell.length_b   1.000
_cell.length_c   1.000
_cell.angle_alpha   90.00
_cell.angle_beta   90.00
_cell.angle_gamma   90.00
#
_symmetry.space_group_name_H-M   'P 1'
#
loop_
_entity.id
_entity.type
_entity.pdbx_description
1 polymer ?
#
loop_
_entity_poly.entity_id
_entity_poly.type
_entity_poly.pdbx_seq_one_letter_code
_entity_poly.pdbx_strand_id
1 'polypeptide(L)'
;DLVRSRGLGDVYKRQVYDAANIISKDLNGTARFVGMGGAMGALGGDISTIGTNPAGIGIYRSNDAMVSFGFSSMGVESKLGSNTFNSDKNRWNFDNAGFVFSTKLGNVTTLRYVNFGFNYHKAKSFNRTMTMGGQYGLSQTDLMASQANQMYGAGMDLQQLTEKNILPYDQDRVGWLGALGWDARLFDRDDDPNNPYLSLGISPYATYKSVERGGVDQYDFNIAFNFNDRFYFGVTIGAYDVNYRKSYFYGEDMGKGDDYSISSENRINGAGWDAKFGFILRPMEDSPLRLGLAIHTPTFYKLTYTTRAAIQSNIWYVNNETGEEFQEHLSYSTYYELNDKDMKSEFELRTPWTYNLSIGYTVGSNLALGAEYEYQDYSKMAFYYPEGDKMEYESEEAKINNKGVSTFRIGAEYKVIPEFALRLGYNYSSAAFKNDAVKTLPYNSLNVDTDFANTKSLSNYTLGIGYRGSSFYADLAYKYSTQKADFYPFALPGNNGNYDVPAVTKVTNSRSQVLFTLGMRF
;
A
#
# COMPACT_ATOMS: atom_id res chain seq x y z
N ASP A 1 -3.28 20.19 26.86
CA ASP A 1 -3.48 19.27 25.73
C ASP A 1 -4.14 19.92 24.49
N LEU A 2 -4.94 20.98 24.64
CA LEU A 2 -5.61 21.69 23.52
C LEU A 2 -4.69 22.66 22.75
N VAL A 3 -3.53 23.02 23.27
CA VAL A 3 -2.58 23.93 22.63
C VAL A 3 -1.61 23.20 21.68
N ARG A 4 -1.43 21.89 21.85
CA ARG A 4 -0.56 21.07 20.99
C ARG A 4 -1.15 20.74 19.60
N SER A 5 -2.46 20.84 19.40
CA SER A 5 -3.10 20.48 18.12
C SER A 5 -3.07 21.59 17.04
N ARG A 6 -2.78 22.84 17.42
CA ARG A 6 -2.87 23.98 16.47
C ARG A 6 -1.57 24.28 15.71
N GLY A 7 -0.41 23.77 16.14
CA GLY A 7 0.89 23.95 15.48
C GLY A 7 1.33 22.78 14.58
N LEU A 8 0.68 21.63 14.67
CA LEU A 8 1.06 20.38 13.99
C LEU A 8 0.60 20.28 12.52
N GLY A 9 -0.06 21.32 12.00
CA GLY A 9 -0.69 21.33 10.67
C GLY A 9 0.23 21.05 9.49
N ASP A 10 1.54 21.23 9.61
CA ASP A 10 2.49 21.06 8.50
C ASP A 10 3.46 19.87 8.66
N VAL A 11 3.35 19.10 9.74
CA VAL A 11 4.33 18.09 10.14
C VAL A 11 4.20 16.75 9.40
N TYR A 12 3.13 16.52 8.61
CA TYR A 12 2.67 15.18 8.22
C TYR A 12 2.73 14.84 6.72
N LYS A 13 3.59 15.44 5.96
CA LYS A 13 3.60 15.44 4.48
C LYS A 13 4.07 14.16 3.75
N ARG A 14 4.06 12.97 4.38
CA ARG A 14 4.54 11.71 3.74
C ARG A 14 3.45 10.80 3.16
N GLN A 15 2.20 11.06 3.43
CA GLN A 15 1.14 10.06 3.42
C GLN A 15 0.75 9.50 2.05
N VAL A 16 1.12 10.15 0.93
CA VAL A 16 0.61 9.81 -0.41
C VAL A 16 1.08 8.45 -0.92
N TYR A 17 2.38 8.12 -0.77
CA TYR A 17 2.92 6.82 -1.19
C TYR A 17 2.42 5.67 -0.31
N ASP A 18 2.38 5.89 1.01
CA ASP A 18 1.85 4.90 1.96
C ASP A 18 0.33 4.72 1.76
N ALA A 19 -0.42 5.80 1.52
CA ALA A 19 -1.84 5.75 1.21
C ALA A 19 -2.12 4.98 -0.08
N ALA A 20 -1.39 5.25 -1.17
CA ALA A 20 -1.53 4.51 -2.42
C ALA A 20 -1.24 3.00 -2.24
N ASN A 21 -0.30 2.65 -1.34
CA ASN A 21 -0.03 1.26 -0.99
C ASN A 21 -1.17 0.64 -0.16
N ILE A 22 -1.71 1.36 0.83
CA ILE A 22 -2.82 0.91 1.70
C ILE A 22 -4.11 0.69 0.90
N ILE A 23 -4.46 1.59 -0.03
CA ILE A 23 -5.71 1.48 -0.80
C ILE A 23 -5.63 0.46 -1.94
N SER A 24 -4.41 0.07 -2.35
CA SER A 24 -4.23 -0.95 -3.38
C SER A 24 -4.68 -2.33 -2.85
N LYS A 25 -5.35 -3.11 -3.70
CA LYS A 25 -5.89 -4.42 -3.33
C LYS A 25 -5.12 -5.55 -4.01
N ASP A 26 -4.84 -6.61 -3.26
CA ASP A 26 -4.32 -7.85 -3.82
C ASP A 26 -5.48 -8.65 -4.44
N LEU A 27 -5.22 -9.41 -5.52
CA LEU A 27 -6.15 -10.45 -5.97
C LEU A 27 -6.14 -11.58 -4.92
N ASN A 28 -7.17 -11.63 -4.08
CA ASN A 28 -7.32 -12.59 -2.99
C ASN A 28 -8.80 -12.94 -2.74
N GLY A 29 -9.07 -14.03 -2.01
CA GLY A 29 -10.41 -14.52 -1.73
C GLY A 29 -10.45 -16.04 -1.70
N THR A 30 -11.53 -16.66 -2.21
CA THR A 30 -11.59 -18.11 -2.39
C THR A 30 -10.62 -18.55 -3.49
N ALA A 31 -10.16 -19.81 -3.42
CA ALA A 31 -9.31 -20.38 -4.48
C ALA A 31 -10.06 -20.41 -5.84
N ARG A 32 -11.40 -20.56 -5.85
CA ARG A 32 -12.21 -20.44 -7.06
C ARG A 32 -12.14 -19.04 -7.65
N PHE A 33 -12.37 -18.00 -6.85
CA PHE A 33 -12.33 -16.60 -7.27
C PHE A 33 -10.94 -16.24 -7.82
N VAL A 34 -9.89 -16.60 -7.08
CA VAL A 34 -8.49 -16.34 -7.48
C VAL A 34 -8.14 -17.11 -8.75
N GLY A 35 -8.55 -18.40 -8.86
CA GLY A 35 -8.32 -19.23 -10.06
C GLY A 35 -8.96 -18.64 -11.33
N MET A 36 -10.04 -17.87 -11.18
CA MET A 36 -10.73 -17.12 -12.25
C MET A 36 -10.13 -15.73 -12.49
N GLY A 37 -8.96 -15.40 -11.93
CA GLY A 37 -8.37 -14.06 -12.02
C GLY A 37 -9.20 -12.96 -11.37
N GLY A 38 -10.21 -13.31 -10.56
CA GLY A 38 -11.18 -12.39 -9.97
C GLY A 38 -12.32 -11.96 -10.91
N ALA A 39 -12.42 -12.51 -12.12
CA ALA A 39 -13.42 -12.12 -13.13
C ALA A 39 -14.79 -12.76 -12.88
N MET A 40 -15.39 -12.52 -11.74
CA MET A 40 -16.64 -13.15 -11.30
C MET A 40 -17.78 -12.15 -11.01
N GLY A 41 -17.60 -10.86 -11.28
CA GLY A 41 -18.56 -9.80 -10.95
C GLY A 41 -19.94 -9.99 -11.58
N ALA A 42 -20.04 -10.49 -12.82
CA ALA A 42 -21.33 -10.82 -13.46
C ALA A 42 -21.70 -12.31 -13.32
N LEU A 43 -20.71 -13.21 -13.14
CA LEU A 43 -20.97 -14.63 -12.93
C LEU A 43 -21.60 -14.90 -11.57
N GLY A 44 -21.09 -14.28 -10.51
CA GLY A 44 -21.54 -14.45 -9.12
C GLY A 44 -21.38 -15.87 -8.59
N GLY A 45 -22.08 -16.18 -7.49
CA GLY A 45 -22.10 -17.53 -6.89
C GLY A 45 -20.74 -17.94 -6.29
N ASP A 46 -19.96 -16.96 -5.83
CA ASP A 46 -18.78 -17.10 -5.01
C ASP A 46 -18.79 -15.99 -3.97
N ILE A 47 -18.46 -16.31 -2.72
CA ILE A 47 -18.56 -15.35 -1.63
C ILE A 47 -17.62 -14.17 -1.80
N SER A 48 -16.47 -14.35 -2.45
CA SER A 48 -15.50 -13.27 -2.70
C SER A 48 -16.06 -12.16 -3.60
N THR A 49 -17.17 -12.42 -4.33
CA THR A 49 -17.85 -11.39 -5.11
C THR A 49 -18.50 -10.31 -4.26
N ILE A 50 -18.71 -10.55 -2.97
CA ILE A 50 -19.21 -9.58 -1.99
C ILE A 50 -18.37 -8.29 -1.97
N GLY A 51 -17.07 -8.43 -2.20
CA GLY A 51 -16.11 -7.32 -2.24
C GLY A 51 -15.97 -6.62 -3.59
N THR A 52 -16.46 -7.22 -4.70
CA THR A 52 -16.35 -6.67 -6.06
C THR A 52 -17.71 -6.28 -6.65
N ASN A 53 -18.66 -7.22 -6.70
CA ASN A 53 -20.05 -6.95 -7.07
C ASN A 53 -21.01 -7.63 -6.09
N PRO A 54 -21.57 -6.88 -5.11
CA PRO A 54 -22.48 -7.38 -4.09
C PRO A 54 -23.65 -8.22 -4.59
N ALA A 55 -24.15 -7.96 -5.80
CA ALA A 55 -25.28 -8.70 -6.41
C ALA A 55 -24.93 -10.17 -6.69
N GLY A 56 -23.63 -10.52 -6.73
CA GLY A 56 -23.16 -11.90 -6.94
C GLY A 56 -23.64 -12.87 -5.87
N ILE A 57 -23.89 -12.38 -4.65
CA ILE A 57 -24.48 -13.17 -3.55
C ILE A 57 -25.96 -13.51 -3.83
N GLY A 58 -26.68 -12.69 -4.59
CA GLY A 58 -28.07 -12.96 -5.00
C GLY A 58 -28.24 -14.21 -5.86
N ILE A 59 -27.17 -14.80 -6.37
CA ILE A 59 -27.19 -16.02 -7.19
C ILE A 59 -27.25 -17.29 -6.35
N TYR A 60 -26.91 -17.23 -5.05
CA TYR A 60 -26.99 -18.38 -4.16
C TYR A 60 -28.42 -18.91 -4.00
N ARG A 61 -28.55 -20.25 -3.91
CA ARG A 61 -29.80 -20.98 -3.76
C ARG A 61 -29.82 -21.93 -2.56
N SER A 62 -28.69 -22.04 -1.87
CA SER A 62 -28.46 -22.82 -0.67
C SER A 62 -27.54 -22.05 0.25
N ASN A 63 -27.54 -22.40 1.51
CA ASN A 63 -26.54 -21.89 2.44
C ASN A 63 -25.15 -22.38 2.05
N ASP A 64 -24.13 -21.58 2.36
CA ASP A 64 -22.73 -21.90 2.08
C ASP A 64 -21.86 -21.37 3.22
N ALA A 65 -20.89 -22.14 3.65
CA ALA A 65 -19.87 -21.72 4.59
C ALA A 65 -18.51 -22.22 4.11
N MET A 66 -17.49 -21.36 4.19
CA MET A 66 -16.17 -21.72 3.69
C MET A 66 -15.02 -21.03 4.41
N VAL A 67 -13.82 -21.62 4.26
CA VAL A 67 -12.57 -21.10 4.77
C VAL A 67 -11.46 -21.31 3.75
N SER A 68 -10.53 -20.34 3.67
CA SER A 68 -9.38 -20.40 2.76
C SER A 68 -8.07 -20.09 3.47
N PHE A 69 -7.06 -20.86 3.16
CA PHE A 69 -5.70 -20.72 3.63
C PHE A 69 -4.75 -20.61 2.45
N GLY A 70 -3.70 -19.82 2.60
CA GLY A 70 -2.70 -19.66 1.55
C GLY A 70 -1.28 -19.73 2.07
N PHE A 71 -0.40 -20.19 1.21
CA PHE A 71 1.04 -20.06 1.37
C PHE A 71 1.57 -19.15 0.28
N SER A 72 2.35 -18.12 0.64
CA SER A 72 2.93 -17.18 -0.31
C SER A 72 4.44 -17.04 -0.13
N SER A 73 5.15 -16.99 -1.26
CA SER A 73 6.55 -16.63 -1.37
C SER A 73 6.67 -15.32 -2.13
N MET A 74 7.25 -14.30 -1.49
CA MET A 74 7.48 -12.97 -2.05
C MET A 74 8.96 -12.80 -2.34
N GLY A 75 9.33 -12.62 -3.62
CA GLY A 75 10.67 -12.31 -4.07
C GLY A 75 10.80 -10.86 -4.50
N VAL A 76 11.91 -10.21 -4.16
CA VAL A 76 12.26 -8.86 -4.58
C VAL A 76 13.66 -8.90 -5.18
N GLU A 77 13.78 -8.59 -6.45
CA GLU A 77 15.06 -8.37 -7.14
C GLU A 77 15.26 -6.86 -7.32
N SER A 78 16.42 -6.34 -6.87
CA SER A 78 16.81 -4.93 -6.97
C SER A 78 18.11 -4.82 -7.77
N LYS A 79 18.14 -3.96 -8.82
CA LYS A 79 19.28 -3.75 -9.71
C LYS A 79 19.67 -2.29 -9.78
N LEU A 80 20.91 -1.99 -9.37
CA LEU A 80 21.55 -0.69 -9.51
C LEU A 80 22.85 -0.85 -10.29
N GLY A 81 22.90 -0.39 -11.54
CA GLY A 81 24.02 -0.64 -12.43
C GLY A 81 24.28 -2.14 -12.60
N SER A 82 25.48 -2.60 -12.23
CA SER A 82 25.87 -4.02 -12.24
C SER A 82 25.46 -4.77 -10.96
N ASN A 83 25.10 -4.08 -9.91
CA ASN A 83 24.77 -4.68 -8.61
C ASN A 83 23.35 -5.23 -8.61
N THR A 84 23.21 -6.49 -8.19
CA THR A 84 21.90 -7.16 -8.07
C THR A 84 21.77 -7.76 -6.68
N PHE A 85 20.65 -7.46 -6.03
CA PHE A 85 20.29 -7.99 -4.71
C PHE A 85 18.96 -8.71 -4.80
N ASN A 86 18.86 -9.86 -4.13
CA ASN A 86 17.64 -10.66 -4.05
C ASN A 86 17.23 -10.83 -2.59
N SER A 87 15.95 -10.75 -2.33
CA SER A 87 15.37 -10.96 -1.01
C SER A 87 14.08 -11.77 -1.15
N ASP A 88 13.97 -12.85 -0.38
CA ASP A 88 12.79 -13.71 -0.38
C ASP A 88 12.14 -13.76 0.99
N LYS A 89 10.80 -13.89 1.01
CA LYS A 89 10.02 -13.99 2.23
C LYS A 89 8.82 -14.91 2.07
N ASN A 90 8.79 -15.96 2.87
CA ASN A 90 7.73 -16.96 2.86
C ASN A 90 6.76 -16.72 4.02
N ARG A 91 5.46 -16.98 3.79
CA ARG A 91 4.43 -16.84 4.81
C ARG A 91 3.21 -17.71 4.55
N TRP A 92 2.68 -18.30 5.63
CA TRP A 92 1.33 -18.83 5.69
C TRP A 92 0.34 -17.70 6.00
N ASN A 93 -0.81 -17.73 5.35
CA ASN A 93 -1.86 -16.74 5.54
C ASN A 93 -3.19 -17.44 5.77
N PHE A 94 -4.00 -16.81 6.61
CA PHE A 94 -5.44 -17.00 6.62
C PHE A 94 -6.02 -15.96 5.66
N ASP A 95 -6.54 -16.42 4.52
CA ASP A 95 -6.86 -15.52 3.41
C ASP A 95 -8.32 -15.12 3.37
N ASN A 96 -9.24 -16.05 3.72
CA ASN A 96 -10.67 -15.78 3.59
C ASN A 96 -11.49 -16.73 4.47
N ALA A 97 -12.63 -16.24 5.00
CA ALA A 97 -13.66 -17.05 5.65
C ALA A 97 -15.00 -16.34 5.59
N GLY A 98 -16.07 -17.11 5.40
CA GLY A 98 -17.39 -16.51 5.40
C GLY A 98 -18.52 -17.51 5.23
N PHE A 99 -19.72 -16.95 5.21
CA PHE A 99 -20.94 -17.72 5.04
C PHE A 99 -22.01 -16.93 4.29
N VAL A 100 -22.90 -17.66 3.64
CA VAL A 100 -24.09 -17.14 2.98
C VAL A 100 -25.32 -17.89 3.48
N PHE A 101 -26.33 -17.16 3.94
CA PHE A 101 -27.66 -17.68 4.22
C PHE A 101 -28.59 -17.30 3.07
N SER A 102 -29.17 -18.31 2.42
CA SER A 102 -30.07 -18.14 1.27
C SER A 102 -31.49 -18.48 1.67
N THR A 103 -32.35 -17.46 1.65
CA THR A 103 -33.77 -17.61 2.02
C THR A 103 -34.63 -17.53 0.78
N LYS A 104 -35.31 -18.63 0.44
CA LYS A 104 -36.28 -18.69 -0.65
C LYS A 104 -37.62 -18.13 -0.18
N LEU A 105 -38.13 -17.11 -0.87
CA LEU A 105 -39.43 -16.51 -0.56
C LEU A 105 -40.58 -17.16 -1.32
N GLY A 106 -40.35 -17.59 -2.56
CA GLY A 106 -41.38 -18.27 -3.35
C GLY A 106 -40.94 -18.60 -4.78
N ASN A 107 -41.77 -19.40 -5.47
CA ASN A 107 -41.55 -19.76 -6.89
C ASN A 107 -42.28 -18.82 -7.83
N VAL A 108 -43.34 -18.13 -7.36
CA VAL A 108 -44.25 -17.31 -8.16
C VAL A 108 -44.08 -15.82 -7.87
N THR A 109 -43.43 -15.48 -6.78
CA THR A 109 -43.17 -14.09 -6.37
C THR A 109 -42.07 -13.48 -7.23
N THR A 110 -42.16 -12.18 -7.55
CA THR A 110 -41.11 -11.45 -8.29
C THR A 110 -39.78 -11.49 -7.52
N LEU A 111 -39.80 -11.27 -6.21
CA LEU A 111 -38.65 -11.45 -5.33
C LEU A 111 -38.58 -12.94 -4.92
N ARG A 112 -37.64 -13.68 -5.48
CA ARG A 112 -37.49 -15.13 -5.29
C ARG A 112 -36.62 -15.52 -4.12
N TYR A 113 -35.52 -14.79 -3.92
CA TYR A 113 -34.56 -15.05 -2.83
C TYR A 113 -34.09 -13.75 -2.21
N VAL A 114 -33.85 -13.82 -0.92
CA VAL A 114 -33.08 -12.84 -0.14
C VAL A 114 -31.93 -13.58 0.51
N ASN A 115 -30.71 -13.12 0.25
CA ASN A 115 -29.48 -13.74 0.72
C ASN A 115 -28.72 -12.78 1.62
N PHE A 116 -28.21 -13.28 2.73
CA PHE A 116 -27.31 -12.57 3.65
C PHE A 116 -25.94 -13.21 3.58
N GLY A 117 -24.92 -12.40 3.47
CA GLY A 117 -23.53 -12.84 3.43
C GLY A 117 -22.66 -12.10 4.43
N PHE A 118 -21.74 -12.83 5.02
CA PHE A 118 -20.60 -12.27 5.75
C PHE A 118 -19.32 -12.85 5.19
N ASN A 119 -18.33 -12.00 4.97
CA ASN A 119 -17.04 -12.42 4.46
C ASN A 119 -15.91 -11.65 5.15
N TYR A 120 -14.95 -12.37 5.69
CA TYR A 120 -13.62 -11.86 6.02
C TYR A 120 -12.68 -12.19 4.89
N HIS A 121 -11.87 -11.23 4.43
CA HIS A 121 -10.74 -11.53 3.58
C HIS A 121 -9.58 -10.56 3.79
N LYS A 122 -8.37 -11.04 3.53
CA LYS A 122 -7.17 -10.21 3.54
C LYS A 122 -7.09 -9.44 2.23
N ALA A 123 -7.45 -8.15 2.28
CA ALA A 123 -7.49 -7.28 1.11
C ALA A 123 -6.08 -6.92 0.60
N LYS A 124 -5.10 -6.80 1.52
CA LYS A 124 -3.70 -6.47 1.19
C LYS A 124 -2.74 -7.14 2.15
N SER A 125 -1.56 -7.54 1.64
CA SER A 125 -0.44 -8.04 2.44
C SER A 125 0.82 -7.24 2.13
N PHE A 126 1.44 -6.64 3.17
CA PHE A 126 2.64 -5.80 3.06
C PHE A 126 3.95 -6.56 3.28
N ASN A 127 3.91 -7.89 3.44
CA ASN A 127 5.09 -8.69 3.78
C ASN A 127 6.13 -8.69 2.65
N ARG A 128 7.07 -7.75 2.73
CA ARG A 128 8.11 -7.50 1.75
C ARG A 128 9.42 -7.15 2.45
N THR A 129 10.54 -7.62 1.89
CA THR A 129 11.89 -7.17 2.25
C THR A 129 12.58 -6.72 0.99
N MET A 130 13.25 -5.57 1.04
CA MET A 130 14.04 -5.05 -0.07
C MET A 130 15.41 -4.65 0.46
N THR A 131 16.45 -5.02 -0.27
CA THR A 131 17.83 -4.62 -0.01
C THR A 131 18.45 -4.12 -1.31
N MET A 132 19.33 -3.15 -1.21
CA MET A 132 20.16 -2.69 -2.33
C MET A 132 21.42 -2.00 -1.82
N GLY A 133 22.41 -1.80 -2.70
CA GLY A 133 23.62 -1.06 -2.42
C GLY A 133 24.35 -0.69 -3.70
N GLY A 134 25.07 0.43 -3.66
CA GLY A 134 25.83 0.95 -4.77
C GLY A 134 26.09 2.44 -4.68
N GLN A 135 26.69 2.98 -5.74
CA GLN A 135 26.89 4.42 -5.88
C GLN A 135 25.72 5.05 -6.62
N TYR A 136 25.13 6.09 -6.03
CA TYR A 136 23.96 6.78 -6.56
C TYR A 136 24.26 8.10 -7.25
N GLY A 137 25.49 8.61 -7.13
CA GLY A 137 25.92 9.89 -7.67
C GLY A 137 25.56 11.11 -6.81
N LEU A 138 24.69 10.92 -5.79
CA LEU A 138 24.25 11.93 -4.82
C LEU A 138 24.33 11.34 -3.41
N SER A 139 24.47 12.20 -2.39
CA SER A 139 24.46 11.82 -0.98
C SER A 139 23.16 12.25 -0.30
N GLN A 140 22.69 11.49 0.67
CA GLN A 140 21.56 11.91 1.50
C GLN A 140 21.94 13.08 2.42
N THR A 141 23.25 13.31 2.68
CA THR A 141 23.71 14.48 3.42
C THR A 141 23.36 15.78 2.71
N ASP A 142 23.29 15.79 1.35
CA ASP A 142 22.81 16.93 0.57
C ASP A 142 21.35 17.25 0.89
N LEU A 143 20.50 16.23 1.09
CA LEU A 143 19.10 16.41 1.48
C LEU A 143 19.00 16.89 2.94
N MET A 144 19.86 16.38 3.84
CA MET A 144 19.91 16.83 5.24
C MET A 144 20.25 18.31 5.34
N ALA A 145 21.32 18.74 4.65
CA ALA A 145 21.73 20.16 4.58
C ALA A 145 20.66 21.03 3.90
N SER A 146 20.04 20.56 2.82
CA SER A 146 18.94 21.25 2.15
C SER A 146 17.74 21.45 3.08
N GLN A 147 17.38 20.44 3.87
CA GLN A 147 16.29 20.56 4.86
C GLN A 147 16.67 21.56 5.96
N ALA A 148 17.91 21.54 6.44
CA ALA A 148 18.43 22.50 7.44
C ALA A 148 18.37 23.94 6.90
N ASN A 149 18.75 24.19 5.64
CA ASN A 149 18.65 25.49 5.00
C ASN A 149 17.18 25.96 4.85
N GLN A 150 16.27 25.07 4.50
CA GLN A 150 14.84 25.40 4.45
C GLN A 150 14.28 25.75 5.86
N MET A 151 14.72 25.01 6.91
CA MET A 151 14.38 25.36 8.30
C MET A 151 14.94 26.75 8.68
N TYR A 152 16.18 27.04 8.30
CA TYR A 152 16.79 28.34 8.52
C TYR A 152 16.01 29.48 7.84
N GLY A 153 15.64 29.29 6.58
CA GLY A 153 14.78 30.23 5.84
C GLY A 153 13.38 30.42 6.46
N ALA A 154 12.89 29.42 7.20
CA ALA A 154 11.66 29.47 7.99
C ALA A 154 11.85 30.04 9.42
N GLY A 155 13.06 30.51 9.76
CA GLY A 155 13.39 31.11 11.05
C GLY A 155 13.78 30.12 12.14
N MET A 156 14.15 28.88 11.78
CA MET A 156 14.62 27.84 12.70
C MET A 156 16.07 27.50 12.39
N ASP A 157 16.97 27.92 13.25
CA ASP A 157 18.41 27.73 13.12
C ASP A 157 18.88 26.62 14.07
N LEU A 158 19.35 25.50 13.52
CA LEU A 158 19.80 24.33 14.29
C LEU A 158 20.98 24.67 15.22
N GLN A 159 21.92 25.51 14.77
CA GLN A 159 23.03 25.97 15.64
C GLN A 159 22.50 26.72 16.85
N GLN A 160 21.55 27.65 16.65
CA GLN A 160 20.98 28.39 17.79
C GLN A 160 20.20 27.49 18.75
N LEU A 161 19.54 26.44 18.26
CA LEU A 161 18.87 25.45 19.11
C LEU A 161 19.92 24.72 19.98
N THR A 162 21.01 24.29 19.37
CA THR A 162 22.13 23.64 20.09
C THR A 162 22.75 24.58 21.14
N GLU A 163 23.09 25.82 20.79
CA GLU A 163 23.67 26.80 21.68
C GLU A 163 22.77 27.15 22.89
N LYS A 164 21.45 27.14 22.68
CA LYS A 164 20.45 27.40 23.71
C LYS A 164 20.04 26.14 24.48
N ASN A 165 20.61 24.98 24.14
CA ASN A 165 20.24 23.66 24.69
C ASN A 165 18.73 23.35 24.55
N ILE A 166 18.17 23.71 23.40
CA ILE A 166 16.76 23.44 23.06
C ILE A 166 16.69 22.13 22.25
N LEU A 167 15.89 21.19 22.73
CA LEU A 167 15.67 19.91 22.04
C LEU A 167 14.99 20.14 20.67
N PRO A 168 15.62 19.75 19.54
CA PRO A 168 15.05 20.00 18.21
C PRO A 168 13.86 19.09 17.89
N TYR A 169 13.79 17.90 18.46
CA TYR A 169 12.86 16.82 18.03
C TYR A 169 11.41 17.01 18.48
N ASP A 170 11.11 17.94 19.39
CA ASP A 170 9.76 18.31 19.83
C ASP A 170 9.31 19.68 19.31
N GLN A 171 10.11 20.32 18.44
CA GLN A 171 9.79 21.63 17.86
C GLN A 171 8.98 21.47 16.57
N ASP A 172 7.84 22.14 16.46
CA ASP A 172 6.88 22.03 15.33
C ASP A 172 7.46 22.40 13.95
N ARG A 173 8.55 23.19 13.93
CA ARG A 173 9.18 23.68 12.69
C ARG A 173 10.48 23.00 12.36
N VAL A 174 10.84 21.94 13.06
CA VAL A 174 12.10 21.22 12.88
C VAL A 174 11.87 19.88 12.21
N GLY A 175 12.52 19.67 11.06
CA GLY A 175 12.55 18.39 10.38
C GLY A 175 13.58 17.45 10.98
N TRP A 176 13.16 16.23 11.27
CA TRP A 176 14.01 15.26 11.96
C TRP A 176 15.23 14.84 11.15
N LEU A 177 15.12 14.76 9.81
CA LEU A 177 16.25 14.34 8.97
C LEU A 177 17.40 15.35 9.06
N GLY A 178 17.12 16.65 8.94
CA GLY A 178 18.12 17.71 9.08
C GLY A 178 18.65 17.83 10.50
N ALA A 179 17.80 17.74 11.52
CA ALA A 179 18.21 17.80 12.93
C ALA A 179 19.14 16.64 13.31
N LEU A 180 18.77 15.40 12.94
CA LEU A 180 19.62 14.22 13.16
C LEU A 180 20.95 14.31 12.41
N GLY A 181 20.94 14.82 11.16
CA GLY A 181 22.14 15.02 10.38
C GLY A 181 23.07 16.07 11.00
N TRP A 182 22.51 17.14 11.59
CA TRP A 182 23.27 18.15 12.34
C TRP A 182 23.90 17.58 13.61
N ASP A 183 23.11 16.90 14.43
CA ASP A 183 23.60 16.28 15.67
C ASP A 183 24.65 15.19 15.37
N ALA A 184 24.52 14.48 14.24
CA ALA A 184 25.49 13.48 13.77
C ALA A 184 26.67 14.07 12.98
N ARG A 185 26.76 15.41 12.86
CA ARG A 185 27.81 16.17 12.16
C ARG A 185 28.04 15.73 10.70
N LEU A 186 26.96 15.53 9.95
CA LEU A 186 27.00 15.08 8.56
C LEU A 186 27.01 16.22 7.54
N PHE A 187 26.98 17.45 8.01
CA PHE A 187 27.14 18.67 7.20
C PHE A 187 27.62 19.80 8.08
N ASP A 188 28.29 20.78 7.47
CA ASP A 188 28.91 21.92 8.15
C ASP A 188 28.06 23.18 8.00
N ARG A 189 28.50 24.25 8.69
CA ARG A 189 27.95 25.58 8.55
C ARG A 189 29.02 26.58 8.15
N ASP A 190 28.67 27.49 7.25
CA ASP A 190 29.47 28.65 6.88
C ASP A 190 28.72 29.98 7.13
N ASP A 191 29.31 31.08 6.67
CA ASP A 191 28.81 32.43 6.85
C ASP A 191 27.83 32.89 5.74
N ASP A 192 27.35 31.99 4.83
CA ASP A 192 26.35 32.36 3.83
C ASP A 192 25.02 32.70 4.52
N PRO A 193 24.53 33.93 4.44
CA PRO A 193 23.31 34.35 5.12
C PRO A 193 22.03 33.72 4.55
N ASN A 194 22.08 33.10 3.37
CA ASN A 194 20.91 32.52 2.70
C ASN A 194 20.87 31.00 2.84
N ASN A 195 22.04 30.33 2.79
CA ASN A 195 22.17 28.89 2.83
C ASN A 195 23.38 28.51 3.71
N PRO A 196 23.29 28.70 5.04
CA PRO A 196 24.44 28.51 5.91
C PRO A 196 24.87 27.05 6.09
N TYR A 197 24.02 26.08 5.74
CA TYR A 197 24.32 24.66 5.91
C TYR A 197 24.84 24.05 4.62
N LEU A 198 26.07 23.52 4.68
CA LEU A 198 26.80 22.97 3.53
C LEU A 198 26.92 21.46 3.64
N SER A 199 26.48 20.76 2.60
CA SER A 199 26.72 19.33 2.48
C SER A 199 28.19 19.02 2.19
N LEU A 200 28.57 17.76 2.43
CA LEU A 200 29.96 17.29 2.18
C LEU A 200 30.29 17.15 0.68
N GLY A 201 29.30 17.25 -0.21
CA GLY A 201 29.50 17.23 -1.66
C GLY A 201 30.12 15.94 -2.20
N ILE A 202 29.84 14.80 -1.60
CA ILE A 202 30.43 13.50 -1.90
C ILE A 202 29.45 12.59 -2.66
N SER A 203 30.00 11.54 -3.30
CA SER A 203 29.22 10.48 -3.93
C SER A 203 29.58 9.14 -3.28
N PRO A 204 28.96 8.81 -2.13
CA PRO A 204 29.33 7.66 -1.32
C PRO A 204 28.81 6.35 -1.92
N TYR A 205 29.30 5.22 -1.37
CA TYR A 205 28.65 3.94 -1.53
C TYR A 205 27.52 3.84 -0.49
N ALA A 206 26.29 3.72 -0.97
CA ALA A 206 25.13 3.63 -0.09
C ALA A 206 24.58 2.22 0.02
N THR A 207 24.02 1.91 1.18
CA THR A 207 23.29 0.68 1.46
C THR A 207 21.88 1.01 1.92
N TYR A 208 20.90 0.21 1.48
CA TYR A 208 19.50 0.38 1.85
C TYR A 208 18.87 -0.97 2.21
N LYS A 209 18.04 -0.95 3.24
CA LYS A 209 17.19 -2.09 3.59
C LYS A 209 15.85 -1.61 4.12
N SER A 210 14.77 -2.19 3.60
CA SER A 210 13.44 -2.03 4.17
C SER A 210 12.77 -3.37 4.45
N VAL A 211 11.99 -3.42 5.51
CA VAL A 211 11.17 -4.57 5.88
C VAL A 211 9.76 -4.07 6.15
N GLU A 212 8.83 -4.47 5.29
CA GLU A 212 7.42 -4.17 5.42
C GLU A 212 6.67 -5.38 5.98
N ARG A 213 5.69 -5.14 6.87
CA ARG A 213 4.86 -6.17 7.51
C ARG A 213 3.44 -5.67 7.71
N GLY A 214 2.53 -6.66 7.89
CA GLY A 214 1.13 -6.40 8.18
C GLY A 214 0.23 -6.58 6.98
N GLY A 215 -0.91 -5.92 6.98
CA GLY A 215 -1.91 -6.03 5.93
C GLY A 215 -3.10 -5.11 6.15
N VAL A 216 -4.04 -5.21 5.25
CA VAL A 216 -5.39 -4.67 5.38
C VAL A 216 -6.35 -5.84 5.41
N ASP A 217 -7.08 -5.99 6.50
CA ASP A 217 -8.13 -6.97 6.68
C ASP A 217 -9.48 -6.33 6.41
N GLN A 218 -10.35 -7.02 5.67
CA GLN A 218 -11.68 -6.53 5.27
C GLN A 218 -12.77 -7.48 5.75
N TYR A 219 -13.83 -6.90 6.30
CA TYR A 219 -15.02 -7.58 6.81
C TYR A 219 -16.23 -7.02 6.07
N ASP A 220 -16.89 -7.83 5.27
CA ASP A 220 -18.02 -7.43 4.45
C ASP A 220 -19.34 -8.04 4.98
N PHE A 221 -20.35 -7.19 5.17
CA PHE A 221 -21.72 -7.57 5.50
C PHE A 221 -22.59 -7.25 4.30
N ASN A 222 -23.27 -8.26 3.77
CA ASN A 222 -24.04 -8.15 2.54
C ASN A 222 -25.49 -8.56 2.69
N ILE A 223 -26.35 -7.86 1.99
CA ILE A 223 -27.69 -8.31 1.66
C ILE A 223 -27.89 -8.26 0.14
N ALA A 224 -28.39 -9.34 -0.44
CA ALA A 224 -28.62 -9.42 -1.88
C ALA A 224 -30.01 -10.01 -2.19
N PHE A 225 -30.60 -9.52 -3.27
CA PHE A 225 -31.93 -9.82 -3.72
C PHE A 225 -31.90 -10.44 -5.12
N ASN A 226 -32.78 -11.41 -5.34
CA ASN A 226 -32.96 -12.05 -6.63
C ASN A 226 -34.39 -11.84 -7.12
N PHE A 227 -34.52 -11.13 -8.21
CA PHE A 227 -35.80 -10.87 -8.87
C PHE A 227 -35.91 -11.73 -10.15
N ASN A 228 -36.82 -12.70 -10.13
CA ASN A 228 -37.17 -13.58 -11.26
C ASN A 228 -35.99 -14.31 -11.91
N ASP A 229 -34.84 -14.51 -11.18
CA ASP A 229 -33.60 -15.08 -11.74
C ASP A 229 -33.02 -14.29 -12.93
N ARG A 230 -33.44 -13.04 -13.09
CA ARG A 230 -33.04 -12.13 -14.18
C ARG A 230 -32.33 -10.88 -13.68
N PHE A 231 -32.81 -10.30 -12.59
CA PHE A 231 -32.21 -9.11 -12.00
C PHE A 231 -31.78 -9.41 -10.56
N TYR A 232 -30.55 -9.06 -10.25
CA TYR A 232 -29.97 -9.22 -8.92
C TYR A 232 -29.44 -7.87 -8.46
N PHE A 233 -29.74 -7.56 -7.22
CA PHE A 233 -29.28 -6.33 -6.55
C PHE A 233 -28.63 -6.72 -5.23
N GLY A 234 -27.53 -6.07 -4.87
CA GLY A 234 -26.85 -6.30 -3.61
C GLY A 234 -26.25 -5.03 -3.03
N VAL A 235 -26.22 -4.99 -1.70
CA VAL A 235 -25.56 -3.93 -0.94
C VAL A 235 -24.60 -4.58 0.04
N THR A 236 -23.39 -4.04 0.14
CA THR A 236 -22.39 -4.45 1.12
C THR A 236 -21.94 -3.24 1.92
N ILE A 237 -21.83 -3.41 3.23
CA ILE A 237 -21.07 -2.51 4.11
C ILE A 237 -19.76 -3.21 4.43
N GLY A 238 -18.65 -2.56 4.07
CA GLY A 238 -17.30 -3.03 4.33
C GLY A 238 -16.70 -2.32 5.54
N ALA A 239 -16.07 -3.06 6.43
CA ALA A 239 -15.22 -2.56 7.50
C ALA A 239 -13.79 -3.02 7.26
N TYR A 240 -12.82 -2.17 7.55
CA TYR A 240 -11.40 -2.39 7.28
C TYR A 240 -10.59 -2.20 8.55
N ASP A 241 -9.60 -3.07 8.74
CA ASP A 241 -8.55 -2.93 9.74
C ASP A 241 -7.19 -2.81 9.05
N VAL A 242 -6.48 -1.72 9.31
CA VAL A 242 -5.17 -1.41 8.73
C VAL A 242 -4.10 -1.62 9.77
N ASN A 243 -3.13 -2.47 9.46
CA ASN A 243 -1.92 -2.64 10.26
C ASN A 243 -0.74 -2.68 9.30
N TYR A 244 -0.03 -1.57 9.19
CA TYR A 244 1.16 -1.43 8.37
C TYR A 244 2.35 -1.06 9.24
N ARG A 245 3.48 -1.74 9.04
CA ARG A 245 4.76 -1.43 9.69
C ARG A 245 5.88 -1.49 8.67
N LYS A 246 6.71 -0.46 8.66
CA LYS A 246 7.94 -0.38 7.87
C LYS A 246 9.12 -0.11 8.78
N SER A 247 10.13 -0.98 8.74
CA SER A 247 11.47 -0.71 9.27
C SER A 247 12.35 -0.29 8.08
N TYR A 248 13.01 0.84 8.23
CA TYR A 248 13.86 1.47 7.22
C TYR A 248 15.28 1.56 7.76
N PHE A 249 16.24 1.31 6.91
CA PHE A 249 17.66 1.51 7.15
C PHE A 249 18.30 2.07 5.87
N TYR A 250 19.09 3.11 6.03
CA TYR A 250 19.93 3.69 4.98
C TYR A 250 21.27 4.06 5.58
N GLY A 251 22.36 3.77 4.90
CA GLY A 251 23.71 4.12 5.34
C GLY A 251 24.60 4.47 4.17
N GLU A 252 25.57 5.34 4.39
CA GLU A 252 26.59 5.76 3.43
C GLU A 252 27.99 5.55 4.00
N ASP A 253 28.84 4.93 3.19
CA ASP A 253 30.29 4.88 3.39
C ASP A 253 30.90 6.02 2.56
N MET A 254 31.37 7.05 3.24
CA MET A 254 31.89 8.28 2.66
C MET A 254 33.40 8.19 2.37
N GLY A 255 34.00 7.04 2.70
CA GLY A 255 35.43 6.78 2.52
C GLY A 255 36.28 7.30 3.68
N LYS A 256 37.56 6.90 3.72
CA LYS A 256 38.52 7.26 4.77
C LYS A 256 38.12 6.88 6.20
N GLY A 257 37.12 6.02 6.36
CA GLY A 257 36.56 5.62 7.66
C GLY A 257 35.42 6.51 8.13
N ASP A 258 34.96 7.45 7.33
CA ASP A 258 33.73 8.21 7.56
C ASP A 258 32.54 7.41 7.07
N ASP A 259 31.57 7.22 7.92
CA ASP A 259 30.31 6.58 7.59
C ASP A 259 29.17 7.08 8.48
N TYR A 260 27.95 6.88 8.00
CA TYR A 260 26.77 7.02 8.85
C TYR A 260 25.69 6.02 8.46
N SER A 261 24.77 5.80 9.39
CA SER A 261 23.53 5.09 9.12
C SER A 261 22.36 5.74 9.83
N ILE A 262 21.23 5.80 9.13
CA ILE A 262 19.96 6.27 9.68
C ILE A 262 18.91 5.16 9.57
N SER A 263 18.11 5.01 10.62
CA SER A 263 17.03 4.02 10.68
C SER A 263 15.75 4.63 11.21
N SER A 264 14.62 4.07 10.79
CA SER A 264 13.31 4.42 11.35
C SER A 264 12.38 3.23 11.46
N GLU A 265 11.46 3.32 12.40
CA GLU A 265 10.29 2.47 12.49
C GLU A 265 9.03 3.30 12.33
N ASN A 266 8.25 2.96 11.30
CA ASN A 266 7.00 3.63 10.96
C ASN A 266 5.85 2.63 11.03
N ARG A 267 4.74 3.04 11.64
CA ARG A 267 3.52 2.24 11.78
C ARG A 267 2.31 3.07 11.38
N ILE A 268 1.39 2.47 10.64
CA ILE A 268 0.08 3.04 10.34
C ILE A 268 -0.96 2.02 10.77
N ASN A 269 -1.77 2.39 11.74
CA ASN A 269 -2.85 1.55 12.26
C ASN A 269 -4.15 2.32 12.23
N GLY A 270 -5.25 1.61 12.06
CA GLY A 270 -6.56 2.21 12.15
C GLY A 270 -7.62 1.41 11.42
N ALA A 271 -8.81 2.00 11.34
CA ALA A 271 -9.98 1.37 10.77
C ALA A 271 -10.60 2.24 9.68
N GLY A 272 -11.36 1.59 8.80
CA GLY A 272 -12.13 2.28 7.75
C GLY A 272 -13.45 1.58 7.48
N TRP A 273 -14.30 2.24 6.70
CA TRP A 273 -15.56 1.66 6.24
C TRP A 273 -15.94 2.21 4.87
N ASP A 274 -16.69 1.42 4.11
CA ASP A 274 -17.29 1.82 2.84
C ASP A 274 -18.67 1.18 2.64
N ALA A 275 -19.36 1.61 1.58
CA ALA A 275 -20.55 0.95 1.07
C ALA A 275 -20.37 0.59 -0.41
N LYS A 276 -20.89 -0.58 -0.80
CA LYS A 276 -20.82 -1.09 -2.17
C LYS A 276 -22.22 -1.43 -2.64
N PHE A 277 -22.52 -1.07 -3.88
CA PHE A 277 -23.79 -1.36 -4.55
C PHE A 277 -23.50 -2.17 -5.80
N GLY A 278 -24.25 -3.26 -6.00
CA GLY A 278 -24.05 -4.16 -7.10
C GLY A 278 -25.34 -4.50 -7.81
N PHE A 279 -25.22 -4.70 -9.12
CA PHE A 279 -26.32 -5.10 -10.02
C PHE A 279 -25.82 -6.19 -10.96
N ILE A 280 -26.66 -7.20 -11.20
CA ILE A 280 -26.47 -8.19 -12.27
C ILE A 280 -27.79 -8.32 -13.02
N LEU A 281 -27.72 -8.26 -14.35
CA LEU A 281 -28.86 -8.38 -15.25
C LEU A 281 -28.63 -9.51 -16.25
N ARG A 282 -29.65 -10.36 -16.45
CA ARG A 282 -29.76 -11.26 -17.58
C ARG A 282 -30.71 -10.62 -18.60
N PRO A 283 -30.19 -9.95 -19.65
CA PRO A 283 -31.04 -9.15 -20.56
C PRO A 283 -32.04 -10.00 -21.36
N MET A 284 -31.67 -11.23 -21.69
CA MET A 284 -32.48 -12.15 -22.51
C MET A 284 -32.78 -13.44 -21.73
N GLU A 285 -34.01 -13.93 -21.81
CA GLU A 285 -34.43 -15.14 -21.10
C GLU A 285 -33.70 -16.40 -21.58
N ASP A 286 -33.56 -16.53 -22.89
CA ASP A 286 -32.95 -17.70 -23.54
C ASP A 286 -31.42 -17.63 -23.61
N SER A 287 -30.81 -16.52 -23.19
CA SER A 287 -29.37 -16.35 -23.19
C SER A 287 -28.77 -16.46 -21.78
N PRO A 288 -27.67 -17.18 -21.62
CA PRO A 288 -26.93 -17.24 -20.35
C PRO A 288 -26.09 -15.98 -20.08
N LEU A 289 -26.14 -14.98 -20.98
CA LEU A 289 -25.43 -13.69 -20.83
C LEU A 289 -25.85 -12.97 -19.55
N ARG A 290 -24.86 -12.50 -18.82
CA ARG A 290 -25.04 -11.64 -17.65
C ARG A 290 -24.19 -10.41 -17.79
N LEU A 291 -24.77 -9.26 -17.44
CA LEU A 291 -24.08 -7.97 -17.36
C LEU A 291 -24.08 -7.54 -15.89
N GLY A 292 -22.93 -7.11 -15.40
CA GLY A 292 -22.76 -6.64 -14.03
C GLY A 292 -22.27 -5.22 -13.97
N LEU A 293 -22.77 -4.47 -12.99
CA LEU A 293 -22.33 -3.12 -12.63
C LEU A 293 -22.15 -3.10 -11.12
N ALA A 294 -21.03 -2.52 -10.64
CA ALA A 294 -20.90 -2.20 -9.23
C ALA A 294 -20.29 -0.82 -9.04
N ILE A 295 -20.70 -0.16 -7.96
CA ILE A 295 -20.21 1.15 -7.56
C ILE A 295 -19.85 1.07 -6.08
N HIS A 296 -18.61 1.43 -5.73
CA HIS A 296 -18.17 1.50 -4.34
C HIS A 296 -17.96 2.97 -3.96
N THR A 297 -18.46 3.35 -2.80
CA THR A 297 -18.18 4.66 -2.22
C THR A 297 -16.70 4.81 -1.90
N PRO A 298 -16.21 6.01 -1.62
CA PRO A 298 -14.95 6.17 -0.93
C PRO A 298 -14.91 5.32 0.34
N THR A 299 -13.75 4.75 0.65
CA THR A 299 -13.49 4.19 1.97
C THR A 299 -13.00 5.32 2.87
N PHE A 300 -13.63 5.47 4.02
CA PHE A 300 -13.33 6.48 5.03
C PHE A 300 -12.46 5.85 6.10
N TYR A 301 -11.17 6.10 6.05
CA TYR A 301 -10.20 5.60 7.02
C TYR A 301 -9.92 6.65 8.09
N LYS A 302 -9.82 6.21 9.36
CA LYS A 302 -9.19 6.95 10.47
C LYS A 302 -7.92 6.23 10.84
N LEU A 303 -6.79 6.88 10.67
CA LEU A 303 -5.47 6.29 10.77
C LEU A 303 -4.60 7.02 11.77
N THR A 304 -3.79 6.28 12.51
CA THR A 304 -2.74 6.80 13.38
C THR A 304 -1.39 6.39 12.80
N TYR A 305 -0.58 7.39 12.49
CA TYR A 305 0.82 7.23 12.14
C TYR A 305 1.68 7.33 13.39
N THR A 306 2.63 6.43 13.54
CA THR A 306 3.60 6.42 14.65
C THR A 306 4.99 6.26 14.08
N THR A 307 5.93 7.10 14.51
CA THR A 307 7.32 7.10 14.01
C THR A 307 8.34 7.31 15.11
N ARG A 308 9.52 6.74 14.90
CA ARG A 308 10.78 7.03 15.60
C ARG A 308 11.95 6.86 14.65
N ALA A 309 13.03 7.55 14.91
CA ALA A 309 14.25 7.50 14.12
C ALA A 309 15.48 7.44 14.98
N ALA A 310 16.57 6.91 14.42
CA ALA A 310 17.89 6.93 15.04
C ALA A 310 18.96 7.09 13.96
N ILE A 311 20.03 7.77 14.30
CA ILE A 311 21.22 7.97 13.46
C ILE A 311 22.47 7.59 14.23
N GLN A 312 23.44 7.05 13.50
CA GLN A 312 24.80 6.79 14.01
C GLN A 312 25.78 7.31 12.96
N SER A 313 26.87 7.92 13.40
CA SER A 313 27.95 8.37 12.51
C SER A 313 29.32 8.11 13.12
N ASN A 314 30.29 7.91 12.25
CA ASN A 314 31.71 7.85 12.53
C ASN A 314 32.38 8.88 11.64
N ILE A 315 32.84 10.00 12.22
CA ILE A 315 33.38 11.13 11.45
C ILE A 315 34.75 11.51 11.97
N TRP A 316 35.70 11.69 11.08
CA TRP A 316 37.03 12.20 11.40
C TRP A 316 37.03 13.72 11.49
N TYR A 317 37.60 14.22 12.56
CA TYR A 317 37.79 15.65 12.83
C TYR A 317 39.24 15.99 13.04
N VAL A 318 39.60 17.21 12.66
CA VAL A 318 40.86 17.84 13.01
C VAL A 318 40.59 18.86 14.14
N ASN A 319 41.19 18.69 15.29
CA ASN A 319 41.16 19.71 16.34
C ASN A 319 41.92 20.95 15.84
N ASN A 320 41.20 22.04 15.62
CA ASN A 320 41.76 23.26 15.06
C ASN A 320 42.83 23.93 15.97
N GLU A 321 42.85 23.61 17.27
CA GLU A 321 43.82 24.16 18.21
C GLU A 321 45.11 23.32 18.30
N THR A 322 44.97 22.00 18.27
CA THR A 322 46.09 21.06 18.44
C THR A 322 46.59 20.48 17.12
N GLY A 323 45.79 20.51 16.08
CA GLY A 323 46.06 19.84 14.79
C GLY A 323 45.94 18.30 14.85
N GLU A 324 45.44 17.75 15.95
CA GLU A 324 45.27 16.30 16.12
C GLU A 324 44.04 15.83 15.38
N GLU A 325 44.15 14.71 14.65
CA GLU A 325 43.04 14.01 14.03
C GLU A 325 42.44 13.01 15.03
N PHE A 326 41.13 13.02 15.18
CA PHE A 326 40.39 12.03 15.98
C PHE A 326 39.07 11.64 15.31
N GLN A 327 38.63 10.42 15.56
CA GLN A 327 37.34 9.93 15.07
C GLN A 327 36.30 10.06 16.19
N GLU A 328 35.20 10.73 15.88
CA GLU A 328 34.06 10.86 16.78
C GLU A 328 32.97 9.85 16.40
N HIS A 329 32.45 9.14 17.38
CA HIS A 329 31.35 8.20 17.26
C HIS A 329 30.11 8.82 17.90
N LEU A 330 29.13 9.16 17.08
CA LEU A 330 27.90 9.79 17.53
C LEU A 330 26.69 8.87 17.34
N SER A 331 25.75 8.93 18.27
CA SER A 331 24.51 8.14 18.19
C SER A 331 23.37 8.92 18.83
N TYR A 332 22.33 9.20 18.05
CA TYR A 332 21.14 9.92 18.48
C TYR A 332 19.88 9.13 18.13
N SER A 333 18.87 9.21 19.01
CA SER A 333 17.59 8.55 18.81
C SER A 333 16.46 9.46 19.27
N THR A 334 15.55 9.78 18.37
CA THR A 334 14.37 10.60 18.70
C THR A 334 13.51 9.97 19.80
N TYR A 335 13.52 8.63 19.94
CA TYR A 335 12.81 7.93 21.00
C TYR A 335 13.37 8.25 22.38
N TYR A 336 14.70 8.20 22.55
CA TYR A 336 15.35 8.52 23.82
C TYR A 336 15.30 10.01 24.14
N GLU A 337 15.53 10.86 23.14
CA GLU A 337 15.45 12.32 23.29
C GLU A 337 14.04 12.80 23.67
N LEU A 338 12.99 12.08 23.25
CA LEU A 338 11.61 12.36 23.60
C LEU A 338 11.11 11.60 24.85
N ASN A 339 12.05 11.22 25.75
CA ASN A 339 11.75 10.50 26.99
C ASN A 339 11.00 9.18 26.76
N ASP A 340 11.59 8.31 25.94
CA ASP A 340 11.07 6.97 25.59
C ASP A 340 9.68 7.00 24.96
N LYS A 341 9.43 8.00 24.08
CA LYS A 341 8.15 8.14 23.39
C LYS A 341 8.31 8.12 21.87
N ASP A 342 7.42 7.39 21.23
CA ASP A 342 7.20 7.52 19.79
C ASP A 342 6.38 8.78 19.48
N MET A 343 6.69 9.46 18.38
CA MET A 343 5.83 10.53 17.88
C MET A 343 4.61 9.94 17.17
N LYS A 344 3.44 10.49 17.44
CA LYS A 344 2.16 10.03 16.89
C LYS A 344 1.39 11.15 16.22
N SER A 345 0.70 10.78 15.15
CA SER A 345 -0.21 11.65 14.41
C SER A 345 -1.44 10.92 13.95
N GLU A 346 -2.57 11.58 14.01
CA GLU A 346 -3.84 11.07 13.51
C GLU A 346 -4.26 11.82 12.25
N PHE A 347 -4.83 11.11 11.30
CA PHE A 347 -5.37 11.67 10.07
C PHE A 347 -6.50 10.80 9.52
N GLU A 348 -7.33 11.41 8.67
CA GLU A 348 -8.33 10.68 7.89
C GLU A 348 -7.89 10.59 6.43
N LEU A 349 -8.06 9.41 5.83
CA LEU A 349 -7.85 9.16 4.41
C LEU A 349 -9.19 8.79 3.77
N ARG A 350 -9.58 9.53 2.72
CA ARG A 350 -10.73 9.19 1.89
C ARG A 350 -10.26 8.72 0.53
N THR A 351 -10.63 7.48 0.18
CA THR A 351 -10.28 6.91 -1.11
C THR A 351 -11.17 7.45 -2.23
N PRO A 352 -10.79 7.33 -3.49
CA PRO A 352 -11.68 7.61 -4.62
C PRO A 352 -12.83 6.60 -4.72
N TRP A 353 -13.90 6.97 -5.44
CA TRP A 353 -14.94 6.07 -5.89
C TRP A 353 -14.35 4.97 -6.78
N THR A 354 -14.92 3.75 -6.71
CA THR A 354 -14.58 2.64 -7.59
C THR A 354 -15.80 2.30 -8.45
N TYR A 355 -15.57 2.13 -9.76
CA TYR A 355 -16.57 1.72 -10.73
C TYR A 355 -16.15 0.41 -11.35
N ASN A 356 -17.09 -0.55 -11.43
CA ASN A 356 -16.83 -1.89 -11.95
C ASN A 356 -17.90 -2.28 -12.95
N LEU A 357 -17.47 -2.71 -14.14
CA LEU A 357 -18.31 -3.27 -15.19
C LEU A 357 -17.87 -4.70 -15.45
N SER A 358 -18.82 -5.62 -15.59
CA SER A 358 -18.50 -7.03 -15.81
C SER A 358 -19.47 -7.68 -16.79
N ILE A 359 -18.97 -8.72 -17.46
CA ILE A 359 -19.73 -9.58 -18.35
C ILE A 359 -19.45 -11.04 -18.00
N GLY A 360 -20.49 -11.85 -17.96
CA GLY A 360 -20.41 -13.28 -17.72
C GLY A 360 -21.22 -14.04 -18.76
N TYR A 361 -20.68 -15.15 -19.23
CA TYR A 361 -21.34 -16.02 -20.21
C TYR A 361 -21.09 -17.48 -19.87
N THR A 362 -22.12 -18.31 -19.94
CA THR A 362 -21.98 -19.76 -19.78
C THR A 362 -22.31 -20.49 -21.07
N VAL A 363 -21.41 -21.38 -21.50
CA VAL A 363 -21.63 -22.23 -22.70
C VAL A 363 -22.04 -23.61 -22.21
N GLY A 364 -23.31 -23.95 -22.45
CA GLY A 364 -23.90 -25.18 -21.91
C GLY A 364 -23.78 -25.23 -20.36
N SER A 365 -23.52 -26.44 -19.83
CA SER A 365 -23.34 -26.67 -18.40
C SER A 365 -21.89 -26.67 -17.97
N ASN A 366 -20.93 -26.61 -18.91
CA ASN A 366 -19.55 -26.98 -18.66
C ASN A 366 -18.58 -25.81 -18.66
N LEU A 367 -18.81 -24.73 -19.43
CA LEU A 367 -17.88 -23.62 -19.55
C LEU A 367 -18.51 -22.33 -19.04
N ALA A 368 -17.84 -21.65 -18.12
CA ALA A 368 -18.18 -20.28 -17.69
C ALA A 368 -17.03 -19.34 -18.04
N LEU A 369 -17.35 -18.20 -18.64
CA LEU A 369 -16.43 -17.16 -19.05
C LEU A 369 -16.80 -15.86 -18.32
N GLY A 370 -15.81 -15.16 -17.79
CA GLY A 370 -15.96 -13.86 -17.14
C GLY A 370 -14.95 -12.86 -17.66
N ALA A 371 -15.39 -11.62 -17.82
CA ALA A 371 -14.52 -10.46 -18.02
C ALA A 371 -15.00 -9.29 -17.17
N GLU A 372 -14.05 -8.48 -16.70
CA GLU A 372 -14.34 -7.40 -15.76
C GLU A 372 -13.37 -6.25 -15.98
N TYR A 373 -13.89 -5.03 -15.88
CA TYR A 373 -13.15 -3.78 -15.89
C TYR A 373 -13.49 -2.98 -14.65
N GLU A 374 -12.46 -2.55 -13.92
CA GLU A 374 -12.60 -1.70 -12.74
C GLU A 374 -11.75 -0.45 -12.90
N TYR A 375 -12.28 0.69 -12.48
CA TYR A 375 -11.60 1.98 -12.51
C TYR A 375 -11.68 2.68 -11.16
N GLN A 376 -10.52 3.18 -10.69
CA GLN A 376 -10.39 3.98 -9.48
C GLN A 376 -9.34 5.08 -9.72
N ASP A 377 -9.69 6.35 -9.50
CA ASP A 377 -8.79 7.48 -9.75
C ASP A 377 -7.99 7.85 -8.51
N TYR A 378 -6.80 7.28 -8.34
CA TYR A 378 -5.93 7.51 -7.18
C TYR A 378 -5.51 8.98 -7.02
N SER A 379 -5.54 9.79 -8.08
CA SER A 379 -5.28 11.23 -7.99
C SER A 379 -6.32 12.00 -7.17
N LYS A 380 -7.45 11.36 -6.87
CA LYS A 380 -8.55 11.93 -6.06
C LYS A 380 -8.56 11.46 -4.61
N MET A 381 -7.49 10.83 -4.13
CA MET A 381 -7.31 10.62 -2.69
C MET A 381 -7.32 11.96 -1.97
N ALA A 382 -7.98 12.02 -0.83
CA ALA A 382 -8.05 13.22 -0.01
C ALA A 382 -7.71 12.91 1.45
N PHE A 383 -6.93 13.79 2.04
CA PHE A 383 -6.47 13.70 3.42
C PHE A 383 -7.12 14.78 4.26
N TYR A 384 -7.42 14.46 5.51
CA TYR A 384 -8.07 15.38 6.44
C TYR A 384 -7.44 15.26 7.83
N TYR A 385 -7.43 16.37 8.54
CA TYR A 385 -7.14 16.38 9.98
C TYR A 385 -8.30 15.74 10.76
N PRO A 386 -8.06 15.26 11.99
CA PRO A 386 -9.12 14.66 12.82
C PRO A 386 -10.31 15.59 13.05
N GLU A 387 -10.09 16.90 13.03
CA GLU A 387 -11.10 17.95 13.16
C GLU A 387 -11.99 18.12 11.92
N GLY A 388 -11.61 17.47 10.79
CA GLY A 388 -12.35 17.47 9.54
C GLY A 388 -11.86 18.47 8.49
N ASP A 389 -10.89 19.31 8.81
CA ASP A 389 -10.28 20.22 7.85
C ASP A 389 -9.42 19.44 6.85
N LYS A 390 -9.46 19.85 5.59
CA LYS A 390 -8.70 19.17 4.53
C LYS A 390 -7.21 19.49 4.61
N MET A 391 -6.38 18.47 4.52
CA MET A 391 -4.94 18.57 4.36
C MET A 391 -4.65 18.87 2.87
N GLU A 392 -4.59 20.16 2.53
CA GLU A 392 -4.53 20.60 1.13
C GLU A 392 -3.24 20.17 0.44
N TYR A 393 -2.11 20.24 1.13
CA TYR A 393 -0.82 19.86 0.56
C TYR A 393 -0.78 18.38 0.18
N GLU A 394 -1.13 17.47 1.08
CA GLU A 394 -1.13 16.02 0.84
C GLU A 394 -2.15 15.63 -0.24
N SER A 395 -3.29 16.31 -0.26
CA SER A 395 -4.32 16.07 -1.28
C SER A 395 -3.86 16.56 -2.66
N GLU A 396 -3.11 17.66 -2.74
CA GLU A 396 -2.52 18.14 -4.00
C GLU A 396 -1.34 17.27 -4.44
N GLU A 397 -0.49 16.82 -3.50
CA GLU A 397 0.57 15.83 -3.77
C GLU A 397 0.00 14.53 -4.36
N ALA A 398 -1.15 14.06 -3.84
CA ALA A 398 -1.82 12.90 -4.42
C ALA A 398 -2.24 13.16 -5.88
N LYS A 399 -2.74 14.32 -6.19
CA LYS A 399 -3.15 14.73 -7.55
C LYS A 399 -1.95 14.91 -8.48
N ILE A 400 -0.83 15.41 -7.97
CA ILE A 400 0.41 15.60 -8.74
C ILE A 400 1.05 14.26 -9.06
N ASN A 401 1.18 13.35 -8.09
CA ASN A 401 1.97 12.12 -8.21
C ASN A 401 1.18 10.91 -8.73
N ASN A 402 -0.13 10.84 -8.47
CA ASN A 402 -0.95 9.70 -8.84
C ASN A 402 -1.78 9.92 -10.10
N LYS A 403 -2.34 8.83 -10.61
CA LYS A 403 -3.26 8.79 -11.75
C LYS A 403 -4.33 7.74 -11.58
N GLY A 404 -5.29 7.70 -12.50
CA GLY A 404 -6.33 6.68 -12.54
C GLY A 404 -5.76 5.28 -12.76
N VAL A 405 -6.25 4.32 -11.98
CA VAL A 405 -5.90 2.90 -12.07
C VAL A 405 -7.04 2.15 -12.76
N SER A 406 -6.71 1.49 -13.87
CA SER A 406 -7.59 0.60 -14.61
C SER A 406 -7.18 -0.84 -14.33
N THR A 407 -8.14 -1.67 -13.90
CA THR A 407 -7.93 -3.10 -13.65
C THR A 407 -8.80 -3.91 -14.62
N PHE A 408 -8.18 -4.82 -15.36
CA PHE A 408 -8.82 -5.76 -16.27
C PHE A 408 -8.68 -7.17 -15.72
N ARG A 409 -9.77 -7.92 -15.70
CA ARG A 409 -9.82 -9.31 -15.27
C ARG A 409 -10.51 -10.16 -16.33
N ILE A 410 -9.93 -11.30 -16.64
CA ILE A 410 -10.56 -12.32 -17.49
C ILE A 410 -10.38 -13.68 -16.82
N GLY A 411 -11.38 -14.56 -17.00
CA GLY A 411 -11.35 -15.88 -16.40
C GLY A 411 -12.25 -16.87 -17.10
N ALA A 412 -11.84 -18.13 -17.04
CA ALA A 412 -12.59 -19.26 -17.55
C ALA A 412 -12.62 -20.39 -16.52
N GLU A 413 -13.80 -21.00 -16.35
CA GLU A 413 -14.01 -22.22 -15.55
C GLU A 413 -14.58 -23.29 -16.48
N TYR A 414 -13.87 -24.41 -16.64
CA TYR A 414 -14.31 -25.55 -17.44
C TYR A 414 -14.53 -26.78 -16.56
N LYS A 415 -15.76 -27.28 -16.52
CA LYS A 415 -16.10 -28.54 -15.84
C LYS A 415 -15.78 -29.70 -16.76
N VAL A 416 -14.72 -30.44 -16.45
CA VAL A 416 -14.32 -31.66 -17.16
C VAL A 416 -15.38 -32.74 -16.97
N ILE A 417 -15.84 -32.88 -15.73
CA ILE A 417 -17.00 -33.65 -15.29
C ILE A 417 -17.77 -32.80 -14.27
N PRO A 418 -19.01 -33.16 -13.89
CA PRO A 418 -19.81 -32.35 -12.97
C PRO A 418 -19.13 -32.01 -11.65
N GLU A 419 -18.26 -32.91 -11.16
CA GLU A 419 -17.56 -32.77 -9.89
C GLU A 419 -16.23 -32.04 -10.01
N PHE A 420 -15.57 -32.05 -11.18
CA PHE A 420 -14.24 -31.46 -11.36
C PHE A 420 -14.22 -30.30 -12.36
N ALA A 421 -13.65 -29.18 -11.92
CA ALA A 421 -13.46 -27.98 -12.72
C ALA A 421 -11.99 -27.57 -12.80
N LEU A 422 -11.58 -27.12 -13.98
CA LEU A 422 -10.32 -26.44 -14.24
C LEU A 422 -10.59 -24.93 -14.42
N ARG A 423 -9.66 -24.11 -13.96
CA ARG A 423 -9.78 -22.63 -14.04
C ARG A 423 -8.50 -22.02 -14.55
N LEU A 424 -8.67 -20.97 -15.33
CA LEU A 424 -7.59 -20.13 -15.83
C LEU A 424 -8.03 -18.68 -15.70
N GLY A 425 -7.15 -17.82 -15.24
CA GLY A 425 -7.44 -16.40 -15.11
C GLY A 425 -6.23 -15.50 -15.32
N TYR A 426 -6.51 -14.28 -15.68
CA TYR A 426 -5.55 -13.21 -15.78
C TYR A 426 -6.14 -11.92 -15.20
N ASN A 427 -5.34 -11.20 -14.41
CA ASN A 427 -5.69 -9.91 -13.84
C ASN A 427 -4.54 -8.94 -14.10
N TYR A 428 -4.87 -7.77 -14.62
CA TYR A 428 -3.92 -6.70 -14.91
C TYR A 428 -4.42 -5.40 -14.29
N SER A 429 -3.53 -4.71 -13.54
CA SER A 429 -3.78 -3.37 -13.02
C SER A 429 -2.73 -2.40 -13.54
N SER A 430 -3.15 -1.24 -14.04
CA SER A 430 -2.24 -0.20 -14.51
C SER A 430 -1.49 0.44 -13.35
N ALA A 431 -0.42 1.17 -13.66
CA ALA A 431 0.38 1.90 -12.67
C ALA A 431 -0.44 2.99 -11.97
N ALA A 432 -0.30 3.11 -10.65
CA ALA A 432 -0.93 4.14 -9.84
C ALA A 432 -0.17 5.48 -9.87
N PHE A 433 1.16 5.44 -10.04
CA PHE A 433 2.02 6.62 -10.07
C PHE A 433 2.29 7.10 -11.49
N LYS A 434 2.46 8.41 -11.64
CA LYS A 434 3.03 9.01 -12.86
C LYS A 434 4.50 8.62 -12.99
N ASN A 435 5.07 8.74 -14.19
CA ASN A 435 6.46 8.32 -14.41
C ASN A 435 7.47 9.26 -13.75
N ASP A 436 7.12 10.52 -13.59
CA ASP A 436 7.84 11.63 -12.98
C ASP A 436 7.44 11.92 -11.54
N ALA A 437 6.69 11.01 -10.91
CA ALA A 437 6.28 11.14 -9.53
C ALA A 437 7.52 11.16 -8.61
N VAL A 438 7.56 12.12 -7.68
CA VAL A 438 8.64 12.31 -6.73
C VAL A 438 8.07 12.47 -5.32
N LYS A 439 8.68 11.79 -4.36
CA LYS A 439 8.38 12.01 -2.95
C LYS A 439 9.25 13.12 -2.41
N THR A 440 8.60 14.16 -1.93
CA THR A 440 9.26 15.30 -1.30
C THR A 440 9.16 15.22 0.22
N LEU A 441 10.18 15.70 0.92
CA LEU A 441 10.13 15.93 2.35
C LEU A 441 10.09 17.42 2.63
N PRO A 442 9.06 17.91 3.29
CA PRO A 442 9.05 19.28 3.77
C PRO A 442 10.09 19.51 4.86
N TYR A 443 10.46 20.79 5.03
CA TYR A 443 11.50 21.18 5.97
C TYR A 443 11.21 20.79 7.43
N ASN A 444 9.96 20.63 7.81
CA ASN A 444 9.51 20.28 9.16
C ASN A 444 9.00 18.82 9.28
N SER A 445 9.40 17.94 8.35
CA SER A 445 8.97 16.53 8.36
C SER A 445 9.57 15.75 9.52
N LEU A 446 8.72 15.00 10.24
CA LEU A 446 9.18 14.02 11.24
C LEU A 446 9.68 12.72 10.62
N ASN A 447 9.47 12.53 9.32
CA ASN A 447 9.92 11.35 8.60
C ASN A 447 11.37 11.48 8.16
N VAL A 448 12.11 10.39 8.36
CA VAL A 448 13.49 10.26 7.89
C VAL A 448 13.66 9.21 6.79
N ASP A 449 12.65 8.36 6.54
CA ASP A 449 12.69 7.46 5.40
C ASP A 449 12.25 8.21 4.13
N THR A 450 13.23 8.55 3.35
CA THR A 450 13.14 9.41 2.17
C THR A 450 12.81 8.65 0.90
N ASP A 451 12.87 7.31 0.96
CA ASP A 451 12.72 6.41 -0.17
C ASP A 451 11.31 6.43 -0.78
N PHE A 452 11.25 6.21 -2.08
CA PHE A 452 10.01 6.03 -2.82
C PHE A 452 10.17 5.09 -4.01
N ALA A 453 9.06 4.50 -4.44
CA ALA A 453 9.04 3.58 -5.57
C ALA A 453 7.87 3.87 -6.50
N ASN A 454 8.17 4.26 -7.73
CA ASN A 454 7.17 4.47 -8.78
C ASN A 454 6.81 3.11 -9.39
N THR A 455 5.81 2.45 -8.79
CA THR A 455 5.36 1.14 -9.22
C THR A 455 4.71 1.21 -10.60
N LYS A 456 5.05 0.23 -11.44
CA LYS A 456 4.46 0.03 -12.76
C LYS A 456 3.21 -0.86 -12.66
N SER A 457 2.74 -1.35 -13.80
CA SER A 457 1.59 -2.26 -13.84
C SER A 457 1.86 -3.55 -13.07
N LEU A 458 0.79 -4.08 -12.46
CA LEU A 458 0.76 -5.39 -11.80
C LEU A 458 0.05 -6.39 -12.71
N SER A 459 0.67 -7.56 -12.92
CA SER A 459 0.06 -8.70 -13.62
C SER A 459 -0.04 -9.90 -12.69
N ASN A 460 -1.22 -10.54 -12.69
CA ASN A 460 -1.47 -11.78 -11.97
C ASN A 460 -1.89 -12.87 -12.97
N TYR A 461 -1.21 -14.00 -12.97
CA TYR A 461 -1.52 -15.20 -13.75
C TYR A 461 -2.03 -16.26 -12.79
N THR A 462 -3.18 -16.87 -13.07
CA THR A 462 -3.85 -17.78 -12.14
C THR A 462 -4.28 -19.07 -12.80
N LEU A 463 -4.14 -20.14 -12.04
CA LEU A 463 -4.63 -21.47 -12.38
C LEU A 463 -5.43 -22.00 -11.19
N GLY A 464 -6.44 -22.84 -11.45
CA GLY A 464 -7.22 -23.44 -10.38
C GLY A 464 -7.77 -24.80 -10.76
N ILE A 465 -7.95 -25.63 -9.74
CA ILE A 465 -8.73 -26.87 -9.83
C ILE A 465 -9.75 -26.89 -8.71
N GLY A 466 -10.90 -27.49 -8.96
CA GLY A 466 -11.95 -27.58 -7.95
C GLY A 466 -12.64 -28.92 -7.99
N TYR A 467 -12.95 -29.43 -6.80
CA TYR A 467 -13.79 -30.58 -6.58
C TYR A 467 -15.09 -30.15 -5.92
N ARG A 468 -16.21 -30.65 -6.41
CA ARG A 468 -17.54 -30.32 -5.90
C ARG A 468 -18.39 -31.59 -5.71
N GLY A 469 -18.47 -32.03 -4.46
CA GLY A 469 -19.37 -33.09 -4.04
C GLY A 469 -20.80 -32.58 -3.78
N SER A 470 -21.64 -33.42 -3.19
CA SER A 470 -23.04 -33.08 -2.88
C SER A 470 -23.17 -31.97 -1.83
N SER A 471 -22.41 -32.02 -0.75
CA SER A 471 -22.44 -31.04 0.35
C SER A 471 -21.10 -30.32 0.54
N PHE A 472 -19.98 -30.97 0.27
CA PHE A 472 -18.64 -30.42 0.47
C PHE A 472 -17.98 -30.10 -0.88
N TYR A 473 -17.15 -29.07 -0.87
CA TYR A 473 -16.28 -28.74 -2.00
C TYR A 473 -14.88 -28.34 -1.53
N ALA A 474 -13.92 -28.53 -2.40
CA ALA A 474 -12.53 -28.15 -2.19
C ALA A 474 -11.97 -27.52 -3.47
N ASP A 475 -11.31 -26.38 -3.33
CA ASP A 475 -10.68 -25.68 -4.44
C ASP A 475 -9.22 -25.40 -4.11
N LEU A 476 -8.36 -25.54 -5.12
CA LEU A 476 -6.95 -25.17 -5.07
C LEU A 476 -6.65 -24.18 -6.19
N ALA A 477 -5.92 -23.11 -5.88
CA ALA A 477 -5.45 -22.16 -6.87
C ALA A 477 -3.98 -21.85 -6.70
N TYR A 478 -3.30 -21.63 -7.82
CA TYR A 478 -1.98 -21.05 -7.89
C TYR A 478 -2.08 -19.67 -8.54
N LYS A 479 -1.41 -18.68 -7.94
CA LYS A 479 -1.29 -17.33 -8.46
C LYS A 479 0.17 -16.92 -8.53
N TYR A 480 0.60 -16.42 -9.68
CA TYR A 480 1.87 -15.72 -9.85
C TYR A 480 1.62 -14.26 -10.15
N SER A 481 2.17 -13.39 -9.33
CA SER A 481 2.06 -11.93 -9.46
C SER A 481 3.43 -11.34 -9.78
N THR A 482 3.49 -10.35 -10.68
CA THR A 482 4.72 -9.63 -10.99
C THR A 482 4.45 -8.15 -11.17
N GLN A 483 5.31 -7.31 -10.58
CA GLN A 483 5.24 -5.85 -10.65
C GLN A 483 6.65 -5.27 -10.67
N LYS A 484 6.94 -4.39 -11.61
CA LYS A 484 8.19 -3.62 -11.67
C LYS A 484 8.02 -2.27 -10.98
N ALA A 485 9.12 -1.70 -10.52
CA ALA A 485 9.16 -0.35 -9.98
C ALA A 485 10.50 0.33 -10.29
N ASP A 486 10.45 1.65 -10.38
CA ASP A 486 11.62 2.51 -10.34
C ASP A 486 11.75 3.02 -8.90
N PHE A 487 12.83 2.63 -8.23
CA PHE A 487 13.08 2.96 -6.84
C PHE A 487 14.19 4.01 -6.74
N TYR A 488 13.98 4.94 -5.80
CA TYR A 488 14.91 6.02 -5.46
C TYR A 488 15.03 6.10 -3.93
N PRO A 489 16.25 6.21 -3.37
CA PRO A 489 16.45 6.35 -1.94
C PRO A 489 16.01 7.70 -1.39
N PHE A 490 16.05 8.75 -2.22
CA PHE A 490 15.60 10.12 -1.90
C PHE A 490 15.45 10.95 -3.17
N ALA A 491 14.96 12.19 -3.01
CA ALA A 491 15.00 13.23 -4.03
C ALA A 491 15.49 14.54 -3.39
N LEU A 492 16.33 15.28 -4.09
CA LEU A 492 16.83 16.59 -3.68
C LEU A 492 15.99 17.70 -4.32
N PRO A 493 15.60 18.74 -3.57
CA PRO A 493 15.07 19.95 -4.16
C PRO A 493 16.12 20.58 -5.12
N GLY A 494 15.77 20.69 -6.38
CA GLY A 494 16.60 21.34 -7.40
C GLY A 494 16.11 22.76 -7.73
N ASN A 495 16.70 23.37 -8.72
CA ASN A 495 16.34 24.72 -9.17
C ASN A 495 14.99 24.72 -9.90
N ASN A 496 14.23 25.82 -9.78
CA ASN A 496 12.97 26.06 -10.50
C ASN A 496 11.85 25.04 -10.23
N GLY A 497 11.80 24.44 -9.03
CA GLY A 497 10.79 23.46 -8.67
C GLY A 497 11.00 22.06 -9.26
N ASN A 498 12.15 21.82 -9.86
CA ASN A 498 12.58 20.48 -10.27
C ASN A 498 13.21 19.73 -9.10
N TYR A 499 13.36 18.41 -9.26
CA TYR A 499 14.00 17.54 -8.27
C TYR A 499 15.15 16.78 -8.93
N ASP A 500 16.30 16.78 -8.29
CA ASP A 500 17.41 15.91 -8.64
C ASP A 500 17.24 14.58 -7.92
N VAL A 501 17.26 13.49 -8.67
CA VAL A 501 17.11 12.14 -8.14
C VAL A 501 18.37 11.33 -8.36
N PRO A 502 18.75 10.49 -7.38
CA PRO A 502 19.87 9.57 -7.53
C PRO A 502 19.66 8.58 -8.66
N ALA A 503 20.71 7.84 -9.02
CA ALA A 503 20.63 6.78 -10.01
C ALA A 503 19.51 5.77 -9.66
N VAL A 504 18.66 5.48 -10.65
CA VAL A 504 17.47 4.65 -10.46
C VAL A 504 17.83 3.19 -10.15
N THR A 505 17.24 2.62 -9.11
CA THR A 505 17.25 1.17 -8.86
C THR A 505 16.02 0.54 -9.50
N LYS A 506 16.24 -0.39 -10.43
CA LYS A 506 15.14 -1.17 -11.03
C LYS A 506 14.76 -2.32 -10.11
N VAL A 507 13.51 -2.33 -9.68
CA VAL A 507 12.98 -3.34 -8.75
C VAL A 507 11.95 -4.20 -9.46
N THR A 508 12.05 -5.53 -9.26
CA THR A 508 11.03 -6.50 -9.68
C THR A 508 10.50 -7.22 -8.45
N ASN A 509 9.23 -6.99 -8.15
CA ASN A 509 8.50 -7.72 -7.13
C ASN A 509 7.80 -8.92 -7.78
N SER A 510 8.01 -10.12 -7.25
CA SER A 510 7.35 -11.35 -7.68
C SER A 510 6.72 -12.05 -6.48
N ARG A 511 5.49 -12.57 -6.63
CA ARG A 511 4.82 -13.32 -5.57
C ARG A 511 4.16 -14.56 -6.14
N SER A 512 4.58 -15.72 -5.64
CA SER A 512 3.90 -16.98 -5.85
C SER A 512 3.00 -17.28 -4.65
N GLN A 513 1.74 -17.64 -4.90
CA GLN A 513 0.79 -17.97 -3.85
C GLN A 513 -0.01 -19.22 -4.23
N VAL A 514 -0.10 -20.16 -3.30
CA VAL A 514 -1.00 -21.30 -3.37
C VAL A 514 -2.12 -21.05 -2.37
N LEU A 515 -3.37 -21.14 -2.84
CA LEU A 515 -4.57 -21.01 -2.00
C LEU A 515 -5.35 -22.32 -2.00
N PHE A 516 -5.86 -22.66 -0.84
CA PHE A 516 -6.73 -23.81 -0.63
C PHE A 516 -8.00 -23.35 0.07
N THR A 517 -9.17 -23.70 -0.51
CA THR A 517 -10.49 -23.41 0.04
C THR A 517 -11.23 -24.70 0.33
N LEU A 518 -11.81 -24.79 1.51
CA LEU A 518 -12.79 -25.81 1.90
C LEU A 518 -14.13 -25.13 2.16
N GLY A 519 -15.20 -25.74 1.65
CA GLY A 519 -16.54 -25.23 1.92
C GLY A 519 -17.60 -26.32 1.99
N MET A 520 -18.73 -25.95 2.57
CA MET A 520 -19.87 -26.81 2.75
C MET A 520 -21.15 -26.07 2.36
N ARG A 521 -22.01 -26.77 1.61
CA ARG A 521 -23.36 -26.31 1.24
C ARG A 521 -24.42 -27.14 1.97
N PHE A 522 -25.43 -26.46 2.48
CA PHE A 522 -26.50 -27.10 3.27
C PHE A 522 -27.83 -26.35 3.16
#